data_ed6d45edf558ca55e928c1b48f6308e3
#
_entry.id   ed6d45edf558ca55e928c1b48f6308e3
#
_cell.length_a   1.000
_cell.length_b   1.000
_cell.length_c   1.000
_cell.angle_alpha   90.00
_cell.angle_beta   90.00
_cell.angle_gamma   90.00
#
_symmetry.space_group_name_H-M   'P 1'
#
loop_
_entity.id
_entity.type
_entity.pdbx_description
1 polymer ?
#
loop_
_entity_poly.entity_id
_entity_poly.type
_entity_poly.pdbx_seq_one_letter_code
_entity_poly.pdbx_strand_id
1 'polypeptide(L)'
;TRVRQVIAGGKERYDSVRNGLCALKAVGFAEVGIVLIHDGARPLVKPEHIAAVIHDAEVFGGATLGVPVKDTIKVVNDGLIVDTPYRPNLYSTQTPQVFQKRIYFEAVDFALEHHLDFTDDCQLAEAINCKVYMTVGDYTNLKITTPEDIFIARMLLEKRMEESTCTE
;
A
#
# COMPACT_ATOMS: atom_id res chain seq x y z
N THR A 1 -17.81 9.37 -14.43
CA THR A 1 -16.89 8.39 -13.81
C THR A 1 -15.69 9.11 -13.21
N ARG A 2 -15.20 8.65 -12.07
CA ARG A 2 -13.98 9.20 -11.42
C ARG A 2 -12.70 8.63 -12.04
N VAL A 3 -12.81 7.58 -12.87
CA VAL A 3 -11.68 7.02 -13.61
C VAL A 3 -11.33 7.95 -14.77
N ARG A 4 -10.10 8.44 -14.80
CA ARG A 4 -9.58 9.33 -15.84
C ARG A 4 -8.92 8.55 -16.97
N GLN A 5 -8.19 7.50 -16.64
CA GLN A 5 -7.43 6.71 -17.60
C GLN A 5 -7.26 5.27 -17.12
N VAL A 6 -7.19 4.34 -18.05
CA VAL A 6 -6.76 2.95 -17.84
C VAL A 6 -5.52 2.74 -18.70
N ILE A 7 -4.47 2.20 -18.10
CA ILE A 7 -3.19 1.96 -18.76
C ILE A 7 -2.79 0.50 -18.63
N ALA A 8 -1.98 0.02 -19.55
CA ALA A 8 -1.42 -1.32 -19.46
C ALA A 8 -0.46 -1.42 -18.27
N GLY A 9 -0.57 -2.49 -17.51
CA GLY A 9 0.41 -2.85 -16.50
C GLY A 9 1.74 -3.28 -17.14
N GLY A 10 2.75 -3.47 -16.29
CA GLY A 10 4.05 -4.01 -16.69
C GLY A 10 4.17 -5.49 -16.32
N LYS A 11 5.36 -6.04 -16.52
CA LYS A 11 5.67 -7.42 -16.17
C LYS A 11 5.65 -7.64 -14.65
N GLU A 12 6.18 -6.66 -13.93
CA GLU A 12 6.23 -6.65 -12.46
C GLU A 12 5.35 -5.51 -11.90
N ARG A 13 5.07 -5.56 -10.58
CA ARG A 13 4.29 -4.52 -9.89
C ARG A 13 4.91 -3.13 -10.09
N TYR A 14 6.21 -3.04 -9.95
CA TYR A 14 6.96 -1.79 -10.13
C TYR A 14 6.77 -1.19 -11.54
N ASP A 15 6.84 -2.00 -12.59
CA ASP A 15 6.60 -1.53 -13.96
C ASP A 15 5.20 -0.95 -14.13
N SER A 16 4.19 -1.58 -13.52
CA SER A 16 2.80 -1.11 -13.56
C SER A 16 2.65 0.25 -12.89
N VAL A 17 3.27 0.44 -11.73
CA VAL A 17 3.29 1.73 -11.02
C VAL A 17 4.01 2.78 -11.84
N ARG A 18 5.18 2.47 -12.40
CA ARG A 18 5.94 3.36 -13.28
C ARG A 18 5.13 3.81 -14.49
N ASN A 19 4.44 2.89 -15.17
CA ASN A 19 3.58 3.22 -16.31
C ASN A 19 2.46 4.19 -15.89
N GLY A 20 1.86 3.97 -14.70
CA GLY A 20 0.89 4.90 -14.12
C GLY A 20 1.43 6.30 -13.91
N LEU A 21 2.62 6.40 -13.35
CA LEU A 21 3.30 7.69 -13.11
C LEU A 21 3.65 8.40 -14.41
N CYS A 22 4.15 7.67 -15.42
CA CYS A 22 4.43 8.24 -16.74
C CYS A 22 3.16 8.81 -17.38
N ALA A 23 2.05 8.08 -17.29
CA ALA A 23 0.76 8.55 -17.77
C ALA A 23 0.28 9.83 -17.02
N LEU A 24 0.46 9.88 -15.71
CA LEU A 24 0.14 11.06 -14.90
C LEU A 24 1.03 12.26 -15.28
N LYS A 25 2.32 12.07 -15.49
CA LYS A 25 3.23 13.12 -15.97
C LYS A 25 2.79 13.68 -17.33
N ALA A 26 2.37 12.79 -18.26
CA ALA A 26 1.98 13.17 -19.63
C ALA A 26 0.71 14.03 -19.70
N VAL A 27 -0.24 13.88 -18.78
CA VAL A 27 -1.48 14.67 -18.73
C VAL A 27 -1.38 15.93 -17.89
N GLY A 28 -0.18 16.32 -17.47
CA GLY A 28 0.06 17.58 -16.79
C GLY A 28 -0.47 17.67 -15.35
N PHE A 29 -0.65 16.54 -14.67
CA PHE A 29 -1.00 16.50 -13.24
C PHE A 29 0.13 17.06 -12.35
N ALA A 30 0.73 18.18 -12.80
CA ALA A 30 1.84 18.81 -12.10
C ALA A 30 1.49 19.32 -10.69
N GLU A 31 0.22 19.55 -10.41
CA GLU A 31 -0.26 20.18 -9.18
C GLU A 31 -0.74 19.19 -8.11
N VAL A 32 -0.71 17.86 -8.36
CA VAL A 32 -1.15 16.87 -7.37
C VAL A 32 -0.17 16.86 -6.20
N GLY A 33 -0.62 17.17 -4.99
CA GLY A 33 0.20 17.19 -3.77
C GLY A 33 0.56 15.80 -3.27
N ILE A 34 -0.32 14.80 -3.48
CA ILE A 34 -0.25 13.44 -2.94
C ILE A 34 -0.34 12.40 -4.06
N VAL A 35 0.45 11.35 -3.96
CA VAL A 35 0.34 10.11 -4.75
C VAL A 35 -0.14 9.01 -3.82
N LEU A 36 -1.22 8.33 -4.20
CA LEU A 36 -1.77 7.19 -3.48
C LEU A 36 -1.72 5.96 -4.38
N ILE A 37 -1.04 4.92 -3.92
CA ILE A 37 -0.92 3.64 -4.60
C ILE A 37 -1.74 2.61 -3.85
N HIS A 38 -2.65 1.94 -4.56
CA HIS A 38 -3.53 0.95 -3.94
C HIS A 38 -3.64 -0.32 -4.78
N ASP A 39 -3.53 -1.47 -4.11
CA ASP A 39 -3.74 -2.77 -4.75
C ASP A 39 -5.21 -2.92 -5.15
N GLY A 40 -5.50 -3.14 -6.43
CA GLY A 40 -6.85 -3.48 -6.90
C GLY A 40 -7.42 -4.77 -6.27
N ALA A 41 -6.53 -5.62 -5.73
CA ALA A 41 -6.89 -6.83 -4.99
C ALA A 41 -7.31 -6.58 -3.52
N ARG A 42 -7.38 -5.34 -3.04
CA ARG A 42 -7.86 -4.95 -1.70
C ARG A 42 -9.15 -4.13 -1.77
N PRO A 43 -10.27 -4.70 -2.22
CA PRO A 43 -11.50 -3.94 -2.46
C PRO A 43 -12.22 -3.49 -1.18
N LEU A 44 -11.79 -3.98 -0.01
CA LEU A 44 -12.46 -3.74 1.27
C LEU A 44 -11.84 -2.64 2.13
N VAL A 45 -10.93 -1.84 1.59
CA VAL A 45 -10.38 -0.68 2.31
C VAL A 45 -11.50 0.29 2.70
N LYS A 46 -11.46 0.78 3.93
CA LYS A 46 -12.47 1.71 4.45
C LYS A 46 -12.08 3.16 4.15
N PRO A 47 -13.07 4.04 3.85
CA PRO A 47 -12.81 5.46 3.58
C PRO A 47 -12.05 6.18 4.71
N GLU A 48 -12.35 5.85 5.98
CA GLU A 48 -11.68 6.43 7.14
C GLU A 48 -10.18 6.09 7.19
N HIS A 49 -9.79 4.86 6.78
CA HIS A 49 -8.38 4.49 6.71
C HIS A 49 -7.66 5.18 5.55
N ILE A 50 -8.36 5.41 4.43
CA ILE A 50 -7.82 6.20 3.31
C ILE A 50 -7.57 7.64 3.78
N ALA A 51 -8.53 8.24 4.48
CA ALA A 51 -8.38 9.60 5.00
C ALA A 51 -7.22 9.70 6.01
N ALA A 52 -7.12 8.73 6.94
CA ALA A 52 -6.06 8.70 7.95
C ALA A 52 -4.66 8.60 7.32
N VAL A 53 -4.46 7.67 6.39
CA VAL A 53 -3.14 7.49 5.76
C VAL A 53 -2.75 8.68 4.86
N ILE A 54 -3.73 9.38 4.25
CA ILE A 54 -3.47 10.63 3.51
C ILE A 54 -2.99 11.71 4.48
N HIS A 55 -3.71 11.89 5.60
CA HIS A 55 -3.32 12.87 6.63
C HIS A 55 -1.90 12.61 7.16
N ASP A 56 -1.59 11.37 7.49
CA ASP A 56 -0.25 11.00 7.98
C ASP A 56 0.83 11.24 6.91
N ALA A 57 0.56 10.94 5.64
CA ALA A 57 1.48 11.23 4.54
C ALA A 57 1.71 12.75 4.34
N GLU A 58 0.70 13.58 4.56
CA GLU A 58 0.86 15.05 4.54
C GLU A 58 1.80 15.54 5.64
N VAL A 59 1.72 14.92 6.83
CA VAL A 59 2.53 15.29 8.00
C VAL A 59 3.97 14.77 7.88
N PHE A 60 4.14 13.49 7.49
CA PHE A 60 5.43 12.78 7.56
C PHE A 60 6.16 12.68 6.22
N GLY A 61 5.49 13.02 5.11
CA GLY A 61 6.05 12.88 3.76
C GLY A 61 5.68 11.59 3.07
N GLY A 62 5.50 10.50 3.81
CA GLY A 62 5.02 9.21 3.34
C GLY A 62 4.35 8.44 4.48
N ALA A 63 3.31 7.66 4.16
CA ALA A 63 2.62 6.79 5.11
C ALA A 63 2.05 5.56 4.40
N THR A 64 1.89 4.48 5.16
CA THR A 64 1.28 3.24 4.68
C THR A 64 0.32 2.68 5.72
N LEU A 65 -0.72 1.99 5.27
CA LEU A 65 -1.53 1.20 6.17
C LEU A 65 -0.80 -0.09 6.58
N GLY A 66 -0.97 -0.50 7.82
CA GLY A 66 -0.47 -1.79 8.28
C GLY A 66 -1.16 -2.24 9.57
N VAL A 67 -1.07 -3.53 9.84
CA VAL A 67 -1.62 -4.14 11.06
C VAL A 67 -0.54 -4.91 11.80
N PRO A 68 -0.55 -4.93 13.14
CA PRO A 68 0.38 -5.74 13.93
C PRO A 68 0.33 -7.22 13.49
N VAL A 69 1.48 -7.86 13.43
CA VAL A 69 1.55 -9.30 13.15
C VAL A 69 0.99 -10.08 14.32
N LYS A 70 0.07 -11.03 14.06
CA LYS A 70 -0.56 -11.88 15.08
C LYS A 70 0.31 -13.08 15.41
N ASP A 71 0.90 -13.70 14.38
CA ASP A 71 1.69 -14.91 14.54
C ASP A 71 3.16 -14.62 14.90
N THR A 72 3.85 -15.63 15.41
CA THR A 72 5.30 -15.55 15.62
C THR A 72 6.00 -15.71 14.27
N ILE A 73 6.76 -14.69 13.86
CA ILE A 73 7.55 -14.72 12.64
C ILE A 73 8.91 -15.35 12.91
N LYS A 74 9.35 -16.20 12.00
CA LYS A 74 10.68 -16.81 12.00
C LYS A 74 11.44 -16.38 10.76
N VAL A 75 12.69 -16.01 10.93
CA VAL A 75 13.63 -15.90 9.80
C VAL A 75 14.21 -17.28 9.56
N VAL A 76 14.16 -17.75 8.32
CA VAL A 76 14.60 -19.09 7.94
C VAL A 76 15.65 -18.99 6.85
N ASN A 77 16.77 -19.72 7.01
CA ASN A 77 17.79 -19.90 6.01
C ASN A 77 18.04 -21.40 5.81
N ASP A 78 18.00 -21.89 4.57
CA ASP A 78 18.19 -23.30 4.21
C ASP A 78 17.34 -24.27 5.05
N GLY A 79 16.08 -23.88 5.35
CA GLY A 79 15.14 -24.68 6.15
C GLY A 79 15.36 -24.60 7.68
N LEU A 80 16.41 -23.94 8.15
CA LEU A 80 16.71 -23.75 9.56
C LEU A 80 16.21 -22.38 10.04
N ILE A 81 15.64 -22.34 11.26
CA ILE A 81 15.29 -21.10 11.94
C ILE A 81 16.58 -20.44 12.43
N VAL A 82 16.84 -19.22 11.93
CA VAL A 82 18.04 -18.45 12.29
C VAL A 82 17.74 -17.28 13.22
N ASP A 83 16.49 -16.77 13.22
CA ASP A 83 16.08 -15.67 14.10
C ASP A 83 14.58 -15.70 14.39
N THR A 84 14.18 -15.02 15.46
CA THR A 84 12.78 -14.76 15.83
C THR A 84 12.65 -13.28 16.18
N PRO A 85 12.27 -12.43 15.20
CA PRO A 85 12.17 -10.99 15.42
C PRO A 85 11.17 -10.64 16.54
N TYR A 86 11.41 -9.53 17.22
CA TYR A 86 10.53 -9.04 18.30
C TYR A 86 9.18 -8.62 17.75
N ARG A 87 8.17 -9.46 17.96
CA ARG A 87 6.82 -9.31 17.37
C ARG A 87 6.15 -7.95 17.55
N PRO A 88 6.25 -7.24 18.70
CA PRO A 88 5.64 -5.92 18.85
C PRO A 88 6.09 -4.87 17.84
N ASN A 89 7.23 -5.04 17.19
CA ASN A 89 7.74 -4.14 16.18
C ASN A 89 7.40 -4.59 14.74
N LEU A 90 6.65 -5.69 14.59
CA LEU A 90 6.35 -6.25 13.27
C LEU A 90 4.92 -5.92 12.85
N TYR A 91 4.81 -5.39 11.64
CA TYR A 91 3.56 -5.08 10.99
C TYR A 91 3.46 -5.76 9.63
N SER A 92 2.27 -6.24 9.30
CA SER A 92 1.92 -6.63 7.94
C SER A 92 1.49 -5.38 7.18
N THR A 93 2.32 -4.94 6.23
CA THR A 93 2.06 -3.76 5.41
C THR A 93 0.88 -4.01 4.48
N GLN A 94 0.03 -3.02 4.38
CA GLN A 94 -1.13 -3.02 3.49
C GLN A 94 -1.00 -1.86 2.47
N THR A 95 -2.02 -1.70 1.65
CA THR A 95 -2.23 -0.50 0.85
C THR A 95 -3.58 0.14 1.21
N PRO A 96 -3.79 1.45 1.04
CA PRO A 96 -2.95 2.42 0.32
C PRO A 96 -1.59 2.69 0.96
N GLN A 97 -0.59 2.90 0.08
CA GLN A 97 0.68 3.54 0.41
C GLN A 97 0.64 4.95 -0.19
N VAL A 98 0.91 5.95 0.61
CA VAL A 98 0.66 7.35 0.26
C VAL A 98 1.90 8.20 0.51
N PHE A 99 2.22 9.06 -0.44
CA PHE A 99 3.43 9.88 -0.38
C PHE A 99 3.15 11.29 -0.88
N GLN A 100 3.87 12.26 -0.35
CA GLN A 100 3.97 13.56 -1.00
C GLN A 100 4.59 13.39 -2.38
N LYS A 101 3.99 14.02 -3.38
CA LYS A 101 4.38 13.88 -4.78
C LYS A 101 5.88 14.09 -5.00
N ARG A 102 6.46 15.14 -4.42
CA ARG A 102 7.89 15.46 -4.58
C ARG A 102 8.76 14.30 -4.13
N ILE A 103 8.49 13.77 -2.94
CA ILE A 103 9.23 12.66 -2.35
C ILE A 103 9.12 11.41 -3.21
N TYR A 104 7.89 11.11 -3.67
CA TYR A 104 7.68 9.89 -4.44
C TYR A 104 8.37 9.92 -5.81
N PHE A 105 8.32 11.04 -6.52
CA PHE A 105 9.03 11.18 -7.79
C PHE A 105 10.55 11.14 -7.63
N GLU A 106 11.09 11.79 -6.59
CA GLU A 106 12.50 11.72 -6.24
C GLU A 106 12.95 10.28 -5.98
N ALA A 107 12.15 9.52 -5.21
CA ALA A 107 12.42 8.11 -4.92
C ALA A 107 12.39 7.21 -6.18
N VAL A 108 11.43 7.44 -7.07
CA VAL A 108 11.35 6.71 -8.35
C VAL A 108 12.52 7.03 -9.26
N ASP A 109 12.88 8.31 -9.39
CA ASP A 109 14.01 8.73 -10.23
C ASP A 109 15.32 8.15 -9.67
N PHE A 110 15.51 8.19 -8.33
CA PHE A 110 16.66 7.56 -7.66
C PHE A 110 16.74 6.04 -7.92
N ALA A 111 15.61 5.34 -7.82
CA ALA A 111 15.56 3.90 -8.08
C ALA A 111 15.92 3.54 -9.52
N LEU A 112 15.49 4.36 -10.48
CA LEU A 112 15.83 4.17 -11.90
C LEU A 112 17.32 4.38 -12.16
N GLU A 113 17.91 5.41 -11.59
CA GLU A 113 19.35 5.71 -11.76
C GLU A 113 20.25 4.62 -11.16
N HIS A 114 19.81 4.00 -10.04
CA HIS A 114 20.60 3.00 -9.32
C HIS A 114 20.20 1.55 -9.63
N HIS A 115 19.26 1.33 -10.57
CA HIS A 115 18.75 0.01 -10.96
C HIS A 115 18.30 -0.83 -9.76
N LEU A 116 17.55 -0.21 -8.81
CA LEU A 116 17.08 -0.85 -7.60
C LEU A 116 15.71 -1.49 -7.82
N ASP A 117 15.53 -2.70 -7.28
CA ASP A 117 14.26 -3.42 -7.24
C ASP A 117 13.66 -3.34 -5.84
N PHE A 118 12.34 -3.16 -5.75
CA PHE A 118 11.62 -3.03 -4.49
C PHE A 118 10.36 -3.88 -4.47
N THR A 119 10.01 -4.37 -3.29
CA THR A 119 8.81 -5.18 -3.09
C THR A 119 7.57 -4.31 -2.86
N ASP A 120 7.75 -3.07 -2.35
CA ASP A 120 6.68 -2.11 -2.15
C ASP A 120 7.18 -0.66 -2.33
N ASP A 121 6.24 0.30 -2.31
CA ASP A 121 6.57 1.71 -2.52
C ASP A 121 7.20 2.38 -1.29
N CYS A 122 7.05 1.79 -0.10
CA CYS A 122 7.72 2.28 1.10
C CYS A 122 9.23 2.15 0.98
N GLN A 123 9.72 1.01 0.45
CA GLN A 123 11.16 0.81 0.22
C GLN A 123 11.75 1.83 -0.76
N LEU A 124 10.98 2.28 -1.76
CA LEU A 124 11.40 3.38 -2.64
C LEU A 124 11.69 4.66 -1.84
N ALA A 125 10.76 5.05 -0.97
CA ALA A 125 10.91 6.25 -0.15
C ALA A 125 12.05 6.09 0.88
N GLU A 126 12.20 4.90 1.47
CA GLU A 126 13.28 4.57 2.40
C GLU A 126 14.66 4.67 1.75
N ALA A 127 14.79 4.31 0.46
CA ALA A 127 16.05 4.39 -0.28
C ALA A 127 16.59 5.82 -0.40
N ILE A 128 15.74 6.84 -0.34
CA ILE A 128 16.12 8.27 -0.27
C ILE A 128 16.08 8.83 1.16
N ASN A 129 16.10 7.95 2.18
CA ASN A 129 16.03 8.28 3.61
C ASN A 129 14.73 9.00 4.03
N CYS A 130 13.64 8.87 3.29
CA CYS A 130 12.32 9.32 3.74
C CYS A 130 11.81 8.35 4.81
N LYS A 131 11.37 8.89 5.95
CA LYS A 131 10.72 8.10 7.00
C LYS A 131 9.25 7.92 6.66
N VAL A 132 8.85 6.67 6.40
CA VAL A 132 7.46 6.32 6.14
C VAL A 132 6.73 6.02 7.44
N TYR A 133 5.59 6.69 7.67
CA TYR A 133 4.78 6.48 8.86
C TYR A 133 3.86 5.26 8.70
N MET A 134 3.73 4.45 9.77
CA MET A 134 2.83 3.30 9.80
C MET A 134 1.48 3.72 10.39
N THR A 135 0.52 4.00 9.53
CA THR A 135 -0.88 4.26 9.91
C THR A 135 -1.57 2.94 10.26
N VAL A 136 -2.32 2.92 11.36
CA VAL A 136 -3.05 1.71 11.77
C VAL A 136 -4.13 1.38 10.76
N GLY A 137 -4.03 0.20 10.16
CA GLY A 137 -4.98 -0.37 9.22
C GLY A 137 -6.02 -1.27 9.89
N ASP A 138 -6.66 -2.11 9.09
CA ASP A 138 -7.67 -3.07 9.55
C ASP A 138 -7.40 -4.45 8.93
N TYR A 139 -7.54 -5.52 9.71
CA TYR A 139 -7.40 -6.88 9.20
C TYR A 139 -8.45 -7.22 8.14
N THR A 140 -9.58 -6.52 8.11
CA THR A 140 -10.59 -6.66 7.05
C THR A 140 -10.17 -6.04 5.71
N ASN A 141 -9.08 -5.27 5.65
CA ASN A 141 -8.48 -4.79 4.41
C ASN A 141 -7.66 -5.92 3.74
N LEU A 142 -8.34 -7.04 3.52
CA LEU A 142 -7.79 -8.27 2.96
C LEU A 142 -7.29 -8.06 1.53
N LYS A 143 -6.14 -8.66 1.19
CA LYS A 143 -5.68 -8.81 -0.19
C LYS A 143 -6.20 -10.14 -0.74
N ILE A 144 -7.05 -10.08 -1.75
CA ILE A 144 -7.59 -11.26 -2.42
C ILE A 144 -6.51 -11.83 -3.34
N THR A 145 -5.91 -12.94 -2.94
CA THR A 145 -4.82 -13.61 -3.66
C THR A 145 -5.11 -15.08 -3.95
N THR A 146 -6.04 -15.68 -3.19
CA THR A 146 -6.45 -17.06 -3.35
C THR A 146 -7.98 -17.17 -3.52
N PRO A 147 -8.51 -18.30 -4.04
CA PRO A 147 -9.95 -18.51 -4.12
C PRO A 147 -10.65 -18.44 -2.75
N GLU A 148 -10.00 -18.87 -1.69
CA GLU A 148 -10.51 -18.84 -0.31
C GLU A 148 -10.73 -17.40 0.17
N ASP A 149 -9.87 -16.47 -0.23
CA ASP A 149 -9.99 -15.05 0.12
C ASP A 149 -11.30 -14.44 -0.39
N ILE A 150 -11.85 -14.95 -1.49
CA ILE A 150 -13.14 -14.50 -2.05
C ILE A 150 -14.28 -14.80 -1.08
N PHE A 151 -14.28 -15.97 -0.44
CA PHE A 151 -15.30 -16.32 0.54
C PHE A 151 -15.21 -15.43 1.77
N ILE A 152 -13.99 -15.19 2.25
CA ILE A 152 -13.74 -14.29 3.40
C ILE A 152 -14.19 -12.87 3.05
N ALA A 153 -13.84 -12.38 1.86
CA ALA A 153 -14.23 -11.05 1.41
C ALA A 153 -15.74 -10.86 1.31
N ARG A 154 -16.47 -11.87 0.83
CA ARG A 154 -17.95 -11.87 0.79
C ARG A 154 -18.55 -11.76 2.19
N MET A 155 -18.13 -12.61 3.13
CA MET A 155 -18.60 -12.57 4.52
C MET A 155 -18.36 -11.19 5.17
N LEU A 156 -17.19 -10.61 4.94
CA LEU A 156 -16.85 -9.29 5.45
C LEU A 156 -17.72 -8.18 4.84
N LEU A 157 -18.05 -8.30 3.56
CA LEU A 157 -18.93 -7.35 2.88
C LEU A 157 -20.38 -7.47 3.36
N GLU A 158 -20.91 -8.66 3.49
CA GLU A 158 -22.25 -8.92 4.02
C GLU A 158 -22.41 -8.34 5.42
N LYS A 159 -21.45 -8.61 6.30
CA LYS A 159 -21.44 -8.04 7.65
C LYS A 159 -21.47 -6.50 7.64
N ARG A 160 -20.71 -5.85 6.76
CA ARG A 160 -20.74 -4.38 6.63
C ARG A 160 -22.09 -3.85 6.18
N MET A 161 -22.77 -4.56 5.28
CA MET A 161 -24.10 -4.18 4.80
C MET A 161 -25.14 -4.29 5.92
N GLU A 162 -25.08 -5.35 6.74
CA GLU A 162 -25.95 -5.53 7.90
C GLU A 162 -25.74 -4.42 8.95
N GLU A 163 -24.48 -4.11 9.27
CA GLU A 163 -24.14 -3.03 10.21
C GLU A 163 -24.64 -1.65 9.73
N SER A 164 -24.61 -1.40 8.42
CA SER A 164 -25.09 -0.14 7.84
C SER A 164 -26.62 0.01 7.87
N THR A 165 -27.36 -1.11 7.79
CA THR A 165 -28.84 -1.12 7.86
C THR A 165 -29.40 -1.02 9.27
N CYS A 166 -28.59 -1.34 10.30
CA CYS A 166 -29.00 -1.22 11.71
C CYS A 166 -28.80 0.18 12.31
N THR A 167 -28.24 1.13 11.54
CA THR A 167 -27.88 2.48 12.02
C THR A 167 -28.86 3.55 11.52
N GLU A 168 -29.89 3.17 10.75
CA GLU A 168 -31.03 4.01 10.35
C GLU A 168 -32.24 3.76 11.27
#